data_eea54fa3a59e2fea8aa3a661c5587c64
#
_entry.id   eea54fa3a59e2fea8aa3a661c5587c64
#
_cell.length_a   1.000
_cell.length_b   1.000
_cell.length_c   1.000
_cell.angle_alpha   90.00
_cell.angle_beta   90.00
_cell.angle_gamma   90.00
#
_symmetry.space_group_name_H-M   'P 1'
#
loop_
_entity.id
_entity.type
_entity.pdbx_description
1 polymer ?
#
loop_
_entity_poly.entity_id
_entity_poly.type
_entity_poly.pdbx_seq_one_letter_code
_entity_poly.pdbx_strand_id
1 'polypeptide(L)'
;MKSLNKLCIGFYGTSEFSLSFLKELFSQNIKISYIVTKPPIPSGRGKKVNISPVHEWGLKNKIDVLTPADMKDRKFLDYVKKRKIDFNIIVAYGNILTKEIINIPDYLSINVHASLLPRWRGAAPIQRAILSDDKETGVCIMLSLIHISEPTRLSA
;
A
#
# COMPACT_ATOMS: atom_id res chain seq x y z
N MET A 1 18.15 -0.68 -18.18
CA MET A 1 16.82 -0.70 -17.50
C MET A 1 16.28 -2.13 -17.55
N LYS A 2 15.78 -2.71 -16.43
CA LYS A 2 15.17 -4.04 -16.46
C LYS A 2 13.89 -4.00 -17.31
N SER A 3 13.59 -5.05 -18.07
CA SER A 3 12.27 -5.20 -18.71
C SER A 3 11.19 -5.43 -17.64
N LEU A 4 9.93 -5.05 -17.91
CA LEU A 4 8.82 -5.12 -16.94
C LEU A 4 8.69 -6.50 -16.26
N ASN A 5 8.83 -7.57 -17.02
CA ASN A 5 8.76 -8.95 -16.52
C ASN A 5 9.95 -9.38 -15.64
N LYS A 6 10.96 -8.54 -15.49
CA LYS A 6 12.11 -8.75 -14.59
C LYS A 6 12.04 -7.89 -13.33
N LEU A 7 11.01 -7.03 -13.22
CA LEU A 7 10.79 -6.23 -12.03
C LEU A 7 10.27 -7.08 -10.88
N CYS A 8 10.77 -6.78 -9.67
CA CYS A 8 10.37 -7.40 -8.43
C CYS A 8 9.91 -6.33 -7.45
N ILE A 9 8.71 -6.46 -6.92
CA ILE A 9 8.13 -5.43 -6.05
C ILE A 9 7.73 -5.96 -4.67
N GLY A 10 7.75 -5.06 -3.67
CA GLY A 10 7.00 -5.17 -2.44
C GLY A 10 5.68 -4.40 -2.59
N PHE A 11 4.57 -4.99 -2.22
CA PHE A 11 3.25 -4.36 -2.34
C PHE A 11 2.67 -4.06 -0.95
N TYR A 12 2.19 -2.83 -0.75
CA TYR A 12 1.56 -2.37 0.50
C TYR A 12 0.14 -1.92 0.20
N GLY A 13 -0.86 -2.61 0.75
CA GLY A 13 -2.26 -2.29 0.50
C GLY A 13 -3.22 -3.07 1.37
N THR A 14 -4.47 -2.59 1.51
CA THR A 14 -5.46 -3.24 2.38
C THR A 14 -6.85 -3.32 1.75
N SER A 15 -7.29 -2.30 1.01
CA SER A 15 -8.66 -2.15 0.53
C SER A 15 -8.92 -2.88 -0.81
N GLU A 16 -10.19 -2.93 -1.24
CA GLU A 16 -10.57 -3.38 -2.59
C GLU A 16 -9.90 -2.53 -3.68
N PHE A 17 -9.77 -1.23 -3.45
CA PHE A 17 -9.03 -0.35 -4.35
C PHE A 17 -7.57 -0.81 -4.50
N SER A 18 -6.90 -1.20 -3.40
CA SER A 18 -5.54 -1.77 -3.44
C SER A 18 -5.49 -3.08 -4.21
N LEU A 19 -6.51 -3.94 -4.01
CA LEU A 19 -6.58 -5.23 -4.66
C LEU A 19 -6.67 -5.11 -6.19
N SER A 20 -7.39 -4.10 -6.70
CA SER A 20 -7.49 -3.87 -8.15
C SER A 20 -6.11 -3.59 -8.77
N PHE A 21 -5.30 -2.74 -8.13
CA PHE A 21 -3.93 -2.47 -8.56
C PHE A 21 -3.03 -3.71 -8.46
N LEU A 22 -3.14 -4.46 -7.37
CA LEU A 22 -2.36 -5.68 -7.15
C LEU A 22 -2.63 -6.72 -8.24
N LYS A 23 -3.90 -6.93 -8.59
CA LYS A 23 -4.31 -7.84 -9.67
C LYS A 23 -3.75 -7.41 -11.02
N GLU A 24 -3.80 -6.11 -11.32
CA GLU A 24 -3.28 -5.59 -12.57
C GLU A 24 -1.76 -5.77 -12.68
N LEU A 25 -1.01 -5.43 -11.63
CA LEU A 25 0.44 -5.64 -11.60
C LEU A 25 0.80 -7.13 -11.80
N PHE A 26 0.05 -8.02 -11.18
CA PHE A 26 0.25 -9.46 -11.32
C PHE A 26 -0.08 -9.95 -12.74
N SER A 27 -1.14 -9.44 -13.38
CA SER A 27 -1.52 -9.80 -14.76
C SER A 27 -0.48 -9.37 -15.78
N GLN A 28 0.28 -8.31 -15.49
CA GLN A 28 1.41 -7.83 -16.30
C GLN A 28 2.72 -8.62 -16.05
N ASN A 29 2.64 -9.78 -15.36
CA ASN A 29 3.77 -10.64 -15.02
C ASN A 29 4.86 -9.92 -14.18
N ILE A 30 4.51 -8.90 -13.41
CA ILE A 30 5.43 -8.28 -12.46
C ILE A 30 5.54 -9.20 -11.25
N LYS A 31 6.78 -9.54 -10.87
CA LYS A 31 7.02 -10.41 -9.72
C LYS A 31 6.72 -9.67 -8.42
N ILE A 32 5.77 -10.18 -7.65
CA ILE A 32 5.44 -9.68 -6.32
C ILE A 32 6.22 -10.52 -5.30
N SER A 33 7.19 -9.93 -4.63
CA SER A 33 8.05 -10.60 -3.65
C SER A 33 7.33 -10.87 -2.35
N TYR A 34 6.53 -9.91 -1.90
CA TYR A 34 5.71 -9.98 -0.70
C TYR A 34 4.59 -8.94 -0.75
N ILE A 35 3.57 -9.18 0.05
CA ILE A 35 2.45 -8.28 0.27
C ILE A 35 2.45 -7.88 1.75
N VAL A 36 2.28 -6.59 2.04
CA VAL A 36 2.08 -6.06 3.37
C VAL A 36 0.68 -5.49 3.47
N THR A 37 -0.11 -5.97 4.42
CA THR A 37 -1.47 -5.50 4.67
C THR A 37 -1.72 -5.34 6.16
N LYS A 38 -2.82 -4.69 6.53
CA LYS A 38 -3.17 -4.53 7.95
C LYS A 38 -3.43 -5.89 8.60
N PRO A 39 -3.11 -6.05 9.90
CA PRO A 39 -3.47 -7.23 10.65
C PRO A 39 -4.97 -7.52 10.57
N PRO A 40 -5.37 -8.80 10.62
CA PRO A 40 -6.76 -9.19 10.73
C PRO A 40 -7.41 -8.54 11.95
N ILE A 41 -8.62 -7.99 11.79
CA ILE A 41 -9.35 -7.32 12.87
C ILE A 41 -10.65 -8.09 13.12
N PRO A 42 -10.98 -8.44 14.38
CA PRO A 42 -12.29 -8.96 14.72
C PRO A 42 -13.37 -7.93 14.38
N SER A 43 -14.31 -8.26 13.53
CA SER A 43 -15.38 -7.35 13.12
C SER A 43 -16.76 -8.03 13.12
N GLY A 44 -17.81 -7.23 13.27
CA GLY A 44 -19.20 -7.67 13.26
C GLY A 44 -19.69 -8.36 14.55
N ARG A 45 -21.00 -8.71 14.56
CA ARG A 45 -21.62 -9.49 15.63
C ARG A 45 -21.01 -10.90 15.62
N GLY A 46 -20.34 -11.30 16.71
CA GLY A 46 -19.66 -12.58 16.85
C GLY A 46 -18.13 -12.52 16.65
N LYS A 47 -17.53 -11.33 16.51
CA LYS A 47 -16.07 -11.11 16.47
C LYS A 47 -15.32 -12.06 15.50
N LYS A 48 -15.92 -12.39 14.36
CA LYS A 48 -15.20 -13.14 13.32
C LYS A 48 -13.97 -12.35 12.87
N VAL A 49 -12.83 -13.02 12.83
CA VAL A 49 -11.58 -12.44 12.35
C VAL A 49 -11.68 -12.29 10.83
N ASN A 50 -11.78 -11.05 10.36
CA ASN A 50 -11.80 -10.76 8.94
C ASN A 50 -10.41 -10.36 8.45
N ILE A 51 -9.96 -11.02 7.41
CA ILE A 51 -8.75 -10.67 6.68
C ILE A 51 -9.09 -9.69 5.55
N SER A 52 -8.13 -8.86 5.17
CA SER A 52 -8.34 -7.92 4.07
C SER A 52 -8.46 -8.63 2.71
N PRO A 53 -9.13 -8.04 1.71
CA PRO A 53 -9.20 -8.62 0.37
C PRO A 53 -7.82 -8.83 -0.26
N VAL A 54 -6.88 -7.96 0.04
CA VAL A 54 -5.46 -8.10 -0.39
C VAL A 54 -4.81 -9.30 0.29
N HIS A 55 -5.08 -9.54 1.59
CA HIS A 55 -4.57 -10.68 2.33
C HIS A 55 -5.09 -12.01 1.73
N GLU A 56 -6.39 -12.11 1.56
CA GLU A 56 -7.04 -13.31 1.00
C GLU A 56 -6.49 -13.64 -0.39
N TRP A 57 -6.38 -12.63 -1.25
CA TRP A 57 -5.85 -12.79 -2.60
C TRP A 57 -4.38 -13.23 -2.58
N GLY A 58 -3.56 -12.66 -1.71
CA GLY A 58 -2.15 -13.03 -1.55
C GLY A 58 -1.97 -14.49 -1.18
N LEU A 59 -2.73 -14.98 -0.20
CA LEU A 59 -2.72 -16.39 0.20
C LEU A 59 -3.13 -17.32 -0.95
N LYS A 60 -4.20 -16.96 -1.68
CA LYS A 60 -4.71 -17.74 -2.82
C LYS A 60 -3.67 -17.87 -3.94
N ASN A 61 -2.85 -16.85 -4.14
CA ASN A 61 -1.80 -16.83 -5.16
C ASN A 61 -0.42 -17.27 -4.63
N LYS A 62 -0.36 -17.80 -3.39
CA LYS A 62 0.88 -18.30 -2.75
C LYS A 62 1.99 -17.27 -2.67
N ILE A 63 1.61 -16.00 -2.43
CA ILE A 63 2.54 -14.90 -2.20
C ILE A 63 2.65 -14.70 -0.70
N ASP A 64 3.86 -14.43 -0.20
CA ASP A 64 4.09 -14.15 1.22
C ASP A 64 3.31 -12.91 1.66
N VAL A 65 2.40 -13.07 2.63
CA VAL A 65 1.58 -11.97 3.20
C VAL A 65 2.05 -11.66 4.61
N LEU A 66 2.43 -10.42 4.82
CA LEU A 66 2.92 -9.90 6.09
C LEU A 66 1.88 -8.94 6.68
N THR A 67 1.61 -9.08 7.97
CA THR A 67 0.64 -8.27 8.69
C THR A 67 1.25 -7.66 9.97
N PRO A 68 2.28 -6.79 9.83
CA PRO A 68 2.95 -6.23 10.99
C PRO A 68 1.99 -5.35 11.78
N ALA A 69 1.96 -5.54 13.11
CA ALA A 69 1.25 -4.66 14.04
C ALA A 69 2.01 -3.34 14.23
N ASP A 70 3.33 -3.40 14.16
CA ASP A 70 4.22 -2.24 14.20
C ASP A 70 5.16 -2.27 13.00
N MET A 71 5.24 -1.15 12.27
CA MET A 71 6.14 -0.98 11.12
C MET A 71 7.62 -0.91 11.50
N LYS A 72 7.92 -0.83 12.80
CA LYS A 72 9.27 -0.87 13.37
C LYS A 72 9.67 -2.25 13.89
N ASP A 73 8.80 -3.25 13.76
CA ASP A 73 9.10 -4.62 14.20
C ASP A 73 10.37 -5.15 13.51
N ARG A 74 11.33 -5.62 14.30
CA ARG A 74 12.64 -6.05 13.79
C ARG A 74 12.54 -7.27 12.89
N LYS A 75 11.68 -8.25 13.22
CA LYS A 75 11.52 -9.46 12.40
C LYS A 75 10.93 -9.12 11.05
N PHE A 76 9.94 -8.21 11.03
CA PHE A 76 9.36 -7.69 9.80
C PHE A 76 10.40 -6.94 8.96
N LEU A 77 11.14 -6.01 9.56
CA LEU A 77 12.17 -5.23 8.87
C LEU A 77 13.28 -6.13 8.29
N ASP A 78 13.75 -7.10 9.07
CA ASP A 78 14.78 -8.03 8.63
C ASP A 78 14.28 -8.92 7.49
N TYR A 79 13.00 -9.30 7.52
CA TYR A 79 12.39 -10.07 6.44
C TYR A 79 12.36 -9.28 5.14
N VAL A 80 11.82 -8.06 5.15
CA VAL A 80 11.68 -7.25 3.92
C VAL A 80 13.01 -6.78 3.37
N LYS A 81 14.02 -6.50 4.23
CA LYS A 81 15.38 -6.14 3.82
C LYS A 81 16.14 -7.27 3.10
N LYS A 82 15.89 -8.52 3.47
CA LYS A 82 16.49 -9.68 2.80
C LYS A 82 15.95 -9.89 1.38
N ARG A 83 14.81 -9.29 1.06
CA ARG A 83 14.19 -9.38 -0.27
C ARG A 83 14.73 -8.29 -1.18
N LYS A 84 15.42 -8.69 -2.24
CA LYS A 84 15.86 -7.75 -3.29
C LYS A 84 14.64 -7.36 -4.13
N ILE A 85 14.18 -6.13 -3.97
CA ILE A 85 13.07 -5.57 -4.71
C ILE A 85 13.48 -4.30 -5.42
N ASP A 86 12.87 -4.05 -6.57
CA ASP A 86 13.11 -2.86 -7.37
C ASP A 86 12.30 -1.67 -6.87
N PHE A 87 11.03 -1.91 -6.48
CA PHE A 87 10.10 -0.88 -6.01
C PHE A 87 9.27 -1.36 -4.83
N ASN A 88 8.88 -0.42 -3.97
CA ASN A 88 7.68 -0.55 -3.14
C ASN A 88 6.51 0.13 -3.87
N ILE A 89 5.37 -0.56 -3.96
CA ILE A 89 4.12 0.01 -4.47
C ILE A 89 3.14 0.09 -3.32
N ILE A 90 2.74 1.32 -2.96
CA ILE A 90 1.87 1.61 -1.83
C ILE A 90 0.53 2.09 -2.38
N VAL A 91 -0.56 1.39 -2.04
CA VAL A 91 -1.92 1.72 -2.49
C VAL A 91 -2.88 1.59 -1.32
N ALA A 92 -3.40 2.70 -0.81
CA ALA A 92 -4.37 2.73 0.28
C ALA A 92 -4.06 1.73 1.42
N TYR A 93 -2.81 1.71 1.88
CA TYR A 93 -2.35 0.82 2.94
C TYR A 93 -2.91 1.23 4.32
N GLY A 94 -2.98 2.54 4.56
CA GLY A 94 -3.59 3.11 5.76
C GLY A 94 -2.71 3.14 7.00
N ASN A 95 -1.42 2.80 6.89
CA ASN A 95 -0.40 3.04 7.91
C ASN A 95 0.75 3.88 7.32
N ILE A 96 1.41 4.65 8.19
CA ILE A 96 2.59 5.43 7.80
C ILE A 96 3.79 4.50 7.71
N LEU A 97 4.49 4.54 6.58
CA LEU A 97 5.73 3.79 6.40
C LEU A 97 6.90 4.55 7.03
N THR A 98 7.80 3.81 7.66
CA THR A 98 9.04 4.38 8.20
C THR A 98 10.02 4.72 7.07
N LYS A 99 10.93 5.66 7.33
CA LYS A 99 12.03 6.00 6.40
C LYS A 99 12.82 4.77 5.97
N GLU A 100 13.02 3.86 6.92
CA GLU A 100 13.73 2.62 6.71
C GLU A 100 13.06 1.76 5.63
N ILE A 101 11.73 1.60 5.68
CA ILE A 101 10.96 0.82 4.70
C ILE A 101 10.94 1.51 3.33
N ILE A 102 10.78 2.83 3.31
CA ILE A 102 10.74 3.62 2.07
C ILE A 102 12.05 3.49 1.27
N ASN A 103 13.16 3.29 1.97
CA ASN A 103 14.49 3.19 1.37
C ASN A 103 14.96 1.74 1.12
N ILE A 104 14.11 0.73 1.32
CA ILE A 104 14.48 -0.67 1.06
C ILE A 104 14.65 -0.98 -0.43
N PRO A 105 13.76 -0.54 -1.34
CA PRO A 105 13.88 -0.91 -2.75
C PRO A 105 15.11 -0.29 -3.41
N ASP A 106 15.65 -0.99 -4.42
CA ASP A 106 16.82 -0.54 -5.17
C ASP A 106 16.58 0.79 -5.91
N TYR A 107 15.31 1.05 -6.31
CA TYR A 107 14.97 2.31 -6.99
C TYR A 107 14.12 3.21 -6.09
N LEU A 108 12.81 2.96 -5.97
CA LEU A 108 11.88 3.92 -5.38
C LEU A 108 10.73 3.23 -4.63
N SER A 109 10.17 3.97 -3.67
CA SER A 109 8.84 3.69 -3.11
C SER A 109 7.81 4.62 -3.76
N ILE A 110 6.82 4.04 -4.41
CA ILE A 110 5.79 4.73 -5.19
C ILE A 110 4.47 4.62 -4.44
N ASN A 111 3.79 5.75 -4.24
CA ASN A 111 2.47 5.81 -3.63
C ASN A 111 1.41 6.18 -4.68
N VAL A 112 0.37 5.36 -4.75
CA VAL A 112 -0.82 5.60 -5.58
C VAL A 112 -1.85 6.30 -4.71
N HIS A 113 -2.09 7.58 -4.98
CA HIS A 113 -3.01 8.43 -4.24
C HIS A 113 -4.30 8.63 -5.03
N ALA A 114 -5.43 8.30 -4.42
CA ALA A 114 -6.73 8.30 -5.08
C ALA A 114 -7.40 9.68 -5.09
N SER A 115 -6.69 10.71 -5.56
CA SER A 115 -7.23 12.05 -5.83
C SER A 115 -6.40 12.77 -6.89
N LEU A 116 -6.98 13.82 -7.46
CA LEU A 116 -6.26 14.81 -8.26
C LEU A 116 -5.60 15.82 -7.31
N LEU A 117 -4.33 15.59 -6.97
CA LEU A 117 -3.57 16.47 -6.09
C LEU A 117 -3.46 17.90 -6.69
N PRO A 118 -3.44 18.95 -5.84
CA PRO A 118 -3.29 18.95 -4.37
C PRO A 118 -4.61 18.70 -3.60
N ARG A 119 -5.75 18.57 -4.29
CA ARG A 119 -7.04 18.34 -3.66
C ARG A 119 -7.08 16.97 -2.98
N TRP A 120 -7.65 16.92 -1.78
CA TRP A 120 -7.79 15.71 -0.95
C TRP A 120 -6.46 15.03 -0.60
N ARG A 121 -5.42 15.82 -0.35
CA ARG A 121 -4.17 15.32 0.25
C ARG A 121 -4.50 14.70 1.62
N GLY A 122 -3.85 13.57 1.92
CA GLY A 122 -4.00 12.85 3.19
C GLY A 122 -4.98 11.69 3.11
N ALA A 123 -5.68 11.40 4.21
CA ALA A 123 -6.51 10.21 4.35
C ALA A 123 -7.89 10.34 3.66
N ALA A 124 -8.43 9.19 3.21
CA ALA A 124 -9.79 9.05 2.69
C ALA A 124 -10.15 9.99 1.51
N PRO A 125 -9.30 10.12 0.47
CA PRO A 125 -9.56 11.03 -0.64
C PRO A 125 -10.83 10.71 -1.43
N ILE A 126 -11.15 9.43 -1.64
CA ILE A 126 -12.35 8.99 -2.36
C ILE A 126 -13.61 9.43 -1.62
N GLN A 127 -13.68 9.16 -0.31
CA GLN A 127 -14.84 9.53 0.51
C GLN A 127 -15.02 11.04 0.56
N ARG A 128 -13.92 11.80 0.63
CA ARG A 128 -13.97 13.27 0.63
C ARG A 128 -14.47 13.83 -0.70
N ALA A 129 -14.05 13.28 -1.82
CA ALA A 129 -14.52 13.68 -3.13
C ALA A 129 -16.04 13.45 -3.27
N ILE A 130 -16.53 12.29 -2.83
CA ILE A 130 -17.96 11.96 -2.84
C ILE A 130 -18.76 12.90 -1.93
N LEU A 131 -18.32 13.11 -0.68
CA LEU A 131 -19.00 13.98 0.28
C LEU A 131 -19.03 15.44 -0.14
N SER A 132 -18.09 15.88 -0.96
CA SER A 132 -18.01 17.23 -1.51
C SER A 132 -18.71 17.40 -2.87
N ASP A 133 -19.37 16.37 -3.36
CA ASP A 133 -20.02 16.33 -4.68
C ASP A 133 -19.06 16.77 -5.80
N ASP A 134 -17.80 16.34 -5.72
CA ASP A 134 -16.81 16.64 -6.74
C ASP A 134 -17.27 16.01 -8.08
N LYS A 135 -17.25 16.79 -9.13
CA LYS A 135 -17.68 16.33 -10.47
C LYS A 135 -16.67 15.42 -11.13
N GLU A 136 -15.42 15.49 -10.69
CA GLU A 136 -14.33 14.67 -11.17
C GLU A 136 -13.36 14.35 -10.05
N THR A 137 -12.73 13.20 -10.14
CA THR A 137 -11.60 12.79 -9.29
C THR A 137 -10.66 11.93 -10.13
N GLY A 138 -9.56 11.50 -9.55
CA GLY A 138 -8.57 10.72 -10.29
C GLY A 138 -7.55 10.05 -9.38
N VAL A 139 -6.45 9.64 -9.98
CA VAL A 139 -5.34 8.97 -9.31
C VAL A 139 -4.04 9.68 -9.66
N CYS A 140 -3.25 10.03 -8.63
CA CYS A 140 -1.90 10.55 -8.80
C CYS A 140 -0.89 9.48 -8.37
N ILE A 141 0.16 9.33 -9.17
CA ILE A 141 1.33 8.53 -8.81
C ILE A 141 2.39 9.47 -8.29
N MET A 142 2.88 9.22 -7.08
CA MET A 142 3.83 10.09 -6.42
C MET A 142 4.94 9.28 -5.74
N LEU A 143 6.10 9.90 -5.56
CA LEU A 143 7.15 9.32 -4.74
C LEU A 143 6.72 9.32 -3.28
N SER A 144 6.89 8.20 -2.61
CA SER A 144 6.67 8.10 -1.16
C SER A 144 7.87 8.71 -0.43
N LEU A 145 7.77 10.01 -0.14
CA LEU A 145 8.75 10.73 0.66
C LEU A 145 8.18 10.91 2.07
N ILE A 146 9.06 10.95 3.08
CA ILE A 146 8.68 11.02 4.51
C ILE A 146 7.77 12.22 4.81
N HIS A 147 7.94 13.32 4.11
CA HIS A 147 7.20 14.57 4.34
C HIS A 147 5.82 14.64 3.68
N ILE A 148 5.42 13.66 2.86
CA ILE A 148 4.14 13.69 2.13
C ILE A 148 3.03 12.97 2.90
N SER A 149 3.38 12.12 3.87
CA SER A 149 2.45 11.29 4.63
C SER A 149 2.06 11.88 6.00
N GLU A 150 2.63 13.00 6.44
CA GLU A 150 2.12 13.68 7.62
C GLU A 150 0.87 14.49 7.27
N PRO A 151 -0.29 14.22 7.91
CA PRO A 151 -1.40 15.14 7.83
C PRO A 151 -0.96 16.44 8.48
N THR A 152 -0.84 17.52 7.71
CA THR A 152 -0.73 18.86 8.27
C THR A 152 -1.96 19.05 9.16
N ARG A 153 -1.80 18.99 10.48
CA ARG A 153 -2.82 19.47 11.41
C ARG A 153 -2.96 20.95 11.12
N LEU A 154 -4.02 21.32 10.42
CA LEU A 154 -4.51 22.69 10.45
C LEU A 154 -4.92 22.91 11.90
N SER A 155 -4.07 23.63 12.64
CA SER A 155 -4.48 24.26 13.90
C SER A 155 -5.65 25.19 13.56
N ALA A 156 -6.79 24.93 14.19
CA ALA A 156 -7.93 25.82 14.18
C ALA A 156 -7.57 27.13 14.89
#